data_f274668871a257d8787f6d5873b5adc8
#
_entry.id   f274668871a257d8787f6d5873b5adc8
#
_cell.length_a   1.000
_cell.length_b   1.000
_cell.length_c   1.000
_cell.angle_alpha   90.00
_cell.angle_beta   90.00
_cell.angle_gamma   90.00
#
_symmetry.space_group_name_H-M   'P 1'
#
loop_
_entity.id
_entity.type
_entity.pdbx_description
1 polymer ?
#
loop_
_entity_poly.entity_id
_entity_poly.type
_entity_poly.pdbx_seq_one_letter_code
_entity_poly.pdbx_strand_id
1 'polypeptide(L)'
;MSEKRNVPFPTTQWTLMARLRSGDAGEARRALEDILAQYRYPLYAFIRRRGLSHHDAEDALQDFLVRLLNAESLLAADAKRGRLRGFLSVALGHFLSNWKRDEARRGRLAQELPGMPGESEEARYARERFSTDETPEQIFERKWGHALMARVMEQLKKRCEERGKGALFAALRPVLISGGSLRGHDAEAIAASLGINEGALRVALLRHLRDYRKVLEEEVAQTVEDPKDVVDEIAHLMAIFSAGPGKSDAARGAVLCE
;
A
#
# COMPACT_ATOMS: atom_id res chain seq x y z
N MET A 1 -20.58 6.28 35.46
CA MET A 1 -19.31 5.60 35.20
C MET A 1 -19.39 5.01 33.81
N SER A 2 -18.81 5.69 32.82
CA SER A 2 -18.82 5.24 31.42
C SER A 2 -17.66 4.29 31.20
N GLU A 3 -17.98 3.04 30.97
CA GLU A 3 -17.04 1.98 30.59
C GLU A 3 -16.46 2.32 29.21
N LYS A 4 -15.22 2.79 29.18
CA LYS A 4 -14.45 2.95 27.92
C LYS A 4 -14.29 1.55 27.32
N ARG A 5 -15.06 1.22 26.31
CA ARG A 5 -14.84 0.05 25.46
C ARG A 5 -13.43 0.15 24.92
N ASN A 6 -12.56 -0.70 25.43
CA ASN A 6 -11.21 -0.90 24.93
C ASN A 6 -11.33 -1.56 23.56
N VAL A 7 -11.42 -0.76 22.51
CA VAL A 7 -11.35 -1.26 21.13
C VAL A 7 -9.88 -1.64 20.94
N PRO A 8 -9.57 -2.92 20.67
CA PRO A 8 -8.18 -3.30 20.43
C PRO A 8 -7.66 -2.47 19.24
N PHE A 9 -6.52 -1.81 19.44
CA PHE A 9 -5.85 -1.07 18.38
C PHE A 9 -5.59 -1.99 17.18
N PRO A 10 -5.82 -1.52 15.96
CA PRO A 10 -5.47 -2.30 14.78
C PRO A 10 -3.97 -2.62 14.82
N THR A 11 -3.63 -3.84 14.42
CA THR A 11 -2.25 -4.33 14.34
C THR A 11 -1.46 -3.41 13.40
N THR A 12 -0.51 -2.64 13.92
CA THR A 12 0.33 -1.77 13.09
C THR A 12 1.30 -2.60 12.25
N GLN A 13 1.83 -2.04 11.16
CA GLN A 13 2.84 -2.72 10.32
C GLN A 13 4.13 -3.03 11.12
N TRP A 14 4.44 -2.21 12.13
CA TRP A 14 5.51 -2.53 13.08
C TRP A 14 5.18 -3.76 13.94
N THR A 15 3.91 -3.99 14.27
CA THR A 15 3.46 -5.21 14.94
C THR A 15 3.63 -6.44 14.03
N LEU A 16 3.44 -6.31 12.70
CA LEU A 16 3.76 -7.38 11.75
C LEU A 16 5.24 -7.73 11.81
N MET A 17 6.12 -6.73 11.88
CA MET A 17 7.56 -6.94 12.06
C MET A 17 7.89 -7.62 13.39
N ALA A 18 7.18 -7.30 14.48
CA ALA A 18 7.32 -7.99 15.76
C ALA A 18 6.83 -9.46 15.70
N ARG A 19 5.72 -9.71 14.98
CA ARG A 19 5.17 -11.07 14.79
C ARG A 19 6.06 -11.96 13.94
N LEU A 20 6.82 -11.41 12.98
CA LEU A 20 7.86 -12.15 12.25
C LEU A 20 8.90 -12.79 13.18
N ARG A 21 9.05 -12.26 14.40
CA ARG A 21 10.05 -12.66 15.39
C ARG A 21 9.46 -13.38 16.61
N SER A 22 8.16 -13.63 16.64
CA SER A 22 7.46 -14.20 17.80
C SER A 22 7.92 -15.61 18.18
N GLY A 23 8.75 -16.25 17.33
CA GLY A 23 9.14 -17.66 17.51
C GLY A 23 8.05 -18.66 17.09
N ASP A 24 6.84 -18.19 16.80
CA ASP A 24 5.78 -19.00 16.21
C ASP A 24 5.89 -18.98 14.69
N ALA A 25 6.24 -20.12 14.11
CA ALA A 25 6.43 -20.24 12.66
C ALA A 25 5.16 -19.94 11.84
N GLY A 26 3.98 -20.21 12.39
CA GLY A 26 2.70 -19.94 11.73
C GLY A 26 2.37 -18.44 11.74
N GLU A 27 2.61 -17.74 12.84
CA GLU A 27 2.45 -16.30 12.93
C GLU A 27 3.47 -15.55 12.08
N ALA A 28 4.72 -15.97 12.13
CA ALA A 28 5.80 -15.39 11.33
C ALA A 28 5.50 -15.50 9.82
N ARG A 29 5.04 -16.66 9.37
CA ARG A 29 4.67 -16.87 7.97
C ARG A 29 3.53 -15.94 7.53
N ARG A 30 2.45 -15.83 8.31
CA ARG A 30 1.32 -14.93 7.99
C ARG A 30 1.76 -13.47 7.95
N ALA A 31 2.57 -13.03 8.91
CA ALA A 31 3.11 -11.68 8.94
C ALA A 31 4.00 -11.40 7.72
N LEU A 32 4.79 -12.38 7.27
CA LEU A 32 5.58 -12.27 6.04
C LEU A 32 4.68 -12.14 4.81
N GLU A 33 3.67 -12.98 4.67
CA GLU A 33 2.70 -12.93 3.56
C GLU A 33 2.02 -11.55 3.50
N ASP A 34 1.60 -10.99 4.65
CA ASP A 34 1.01 -9.65 4.74
C ASP A 34 1.97 -8.54 4.31
N ILE A 35 3.26 -8.63 4.69
CA ILE A 35 4.28 -7.66 4.28
C ILE A 35 4.57 -7.80 2.78
N LEU A 36 4.74 -9.01 2.28
CA LEU A 36 4.99 -9.26 0.86
C LEU A 36 3.85 -8.75 -0.01
N ALA A 37 2.60 -8.98 0.40
CA ALA A 37 1.43 -8.49 -0.34
C ALA A 37 1.42 -6.97 -0.53
N GLN A 38 2.01 -6.21 0.40
CA GLN A 38 2.03 -4.74 0.35
C GLN A 38 3.30 -4.16 -0.24
N TYR A 39 4.45 -4.78 0.05
CA TYR A 39 5.76 -4.17 -0.20
C TYR A 39 6.55 -4.80 -1.32
N ARG A 40 6.27 -6.06 -1.71
CA ARG A 40 7.06 -6.78 -2.70
C ARG A 40 7.18 -6.00 -4.01
N TYR A 41 6.07 -5.61 -4.62
CA TYR A 41 6.10 -4.86 -5.87
C TYR A 41 6.68 -3.44 -5.73
N PRO A 42 6.31 -2.63 -4.72
CA PRO A 42 6.99 -1.36 -4.46
C PRO A 42 8.52 -1.47 -4.35
N LEU A 43 9.03 -2.46 -3.60
CA LEU A 43 10.47 -2.72 -3.45
C LEU A 43 11.10 -3.15 -4.78
N TYR A 44 10.45 -4.05 -5.52
CA TYR A 44 10.90 -4.47 -6.84
C TYR A 44 11.01 -3.28 -7.81
N ALA A 45 9.98 -2.44 -7.90
CA ALA A 45 9.98 -1.26 -8.75
C ALA A 45 11.09 -0.26 -8.39
N PHE A 46 11.37 -0.09 -7.09
CA PHE A 46 12.50 0.69 -6.60
C PHE A 46 13.83 0.14 -7.13
N ILE A 47 14.04 -1.17 -6.99
CA ILE A 47 15.29 -1.85 -7.43
C ILE A 47 15.48 -1.73 -8.94
N ARG A 48 14.42 -1.98 -9.72
CA ARG A 48 14.42 -1.82 -11.18
C ARG A 48 14.78 -0.38 -11.58
N ARG A 49 14.26 0.61 -10.86
CA ARG A 49 14.57 2.03 -11.13
C ARG A 49 16.02 2.39 -10.80
N ARG A 50 16.69 1.64 -9.94
CA ARG A 50 18.14 1.74 -9.70
C ARG A 50 18.99 1.14 -10.82
N GLY A 51 18.36 0.66 -11.90
CA GLY A 51 19.00 0.18 -13.13
C GLY A 51 19.44 -1.30 -13.09
N LEU A 52 18.92 -2.09 -12.15
CA LEU A 52 19.15 -3.54 -12.13
C LEU A 52 18.30 -4.21 -13.22
N SER A 53 18.81 -5.31 -13.81
CA SER A 53 18.03 -6.17 -14.69
C SER A 53 16.85 -6.82 -13.95
N HIS A 54 15.95 -7.48 -14.65
CA HIS A 54 14.88 -8.25 -14.01
C HIS A 54 15.44 -9.30 -13.05
N HIS A 55 16.36 -10.12 -13.54
CA HIS A 55 16.96 -11.20 -12.76
C HIS A 55 17.71 -10.69 -11.51
N ASP A 56 18.57 -9.68 -11.69
CA ASP A 56 19.30 -9.06 -10.57
C ASP A 56 18.35 -8.40 -9.57
N ALA A 57 17.21 -7.86 -10.04
CA ALA A 57 16.23 -7.22 -9.17
C ALA A 57 15.46 -8.24 -8.32
N GLU A 58 15.15 -9.41 -8.87
CA GLU A 58 14.55 -10.51 -8.09
C GLU A 58 15.53 -11.06 -7.06
N ASP A 59 16.78 -11.32 -7.46
CA ASP A 59 17.82 -11.80 -6.55
C ASP A 59 18.08 -10.77 -5.43
N ALA A 60 18.21 -9.50 -5.77
CA ALA A 60 18.42 -8.44 -4.78
C ALA A 60 17.23 -8.28 -3.84
N LEU A 61 15.99 -8.38 -4.36
CA LEU A 61 14.80 -8.33 -3.53
C LEU A 61 14.74 -9.49 -2.55
N GLN A 62 15.02 -10.70 -3.03
CA GLN A 62 15.05 -11.91 -2.20
C GLN A 62 16.12 -11.80 -1.10
N ASP A 63 17.35 -11.42 -1.46
CA ASP A 63 18.44 -11.20 -0.50
C ASP A 63 18.09 -10.13 0.54
N PHE A 64 17.46 -9.04 0.11
CA PHE A 64 17.02 -7.97 1.01
C PHE A 64 15.98 -8.47 2.01
N LEU A 65 14.97 -9.21 1.54
CA LEU A 65 13.91 -9.75 2.40
C LEU A 65 14.45 -10.79 3.39
N VAL A 66 15.36 -11.67 2.95
CA VAL A 66 16.03 -12.63 3.85
C VAL A 66 16.84 -11.90 4.92
N ARG A 67 17.60 -10.86 4.55
CA ARG A 67 18.32 -10.02 5.52
C ARG A 67 17.39 -9.29 6.46
N LEU A 68 16.27 -8.80 5.93
CA LEU A 68 15.23 -8.14 6.72
C LEU A 68 14.65 -9.08 7.79
N LEU A 69 14.45 -10.35 7.45
CA LEU A 69 13.95 -11.37 8.37
C LEU A 69 14.98 -11.78 9.44
N ASN A 70 16.26 -11.84 9.07
CA ASN A 70 17.35 -12.31 9.93
C ASN A 70 18.03 -11.19 10.74
N ALA A 71 17.76 -9.92 10.43
CA ALA A 71 18.50 -8.83 11.03
C ALA A 71 18.01 -8.47 12.43
N GLU A 72 18.85 -8.69 13.43
CA GLU A 72 18.74 -8.04 14.76
C GLU A 72 18.70 -6.51 14.65
N SER A 73 19.22 -5.93 13.55
CA SER A 73 19.16 -4.49 13.25
C SER A 73 17.73 -3.96 13.04
N LEU A 74 16.76 -4.83 12.68
CA LEU A 74 15.34 -4.50 12.74
C LEU A 74 14.81 -4.41 14.18
N LEU A 75 15.49 -5.03 15.16
CA LEU A 75 15.22 -4.82 16.58
C LEU A 75 15.57 -3.40 17.01
N ALA A 76 16.59 -2.81 16.39
CA ALA A 76 16.99 -1.42 16.61
C ALA A 76 16.15 -0.42 15.80
N ALA A 77 15.35 -0.86 14.82
CA ALA A 77 14.34 -0.06 14.16
C ALA A 77 13.16 0.10 15.13
N ASP A 78 13.34 0.98 16.11
CA ASP A 78 12.33 1.39 17.06
C ASP A 78 11.16 2.03 16.26
N ALA A 79 9.94 1.68 16.59
CA ALA A 79 8.72 2.31 16.09
C ALA A 79 8.78 3.86 16.20
N LYS A 80 9.53 4.38 17.19
CA LYS A 80 9.85 5.81 17.34
C LYS A 80 10.59 6.45 16.16
N ARG A 81 11.08 5.64 15.19
CA ARG A 81 11.80 6.14 14.00
C ARG A 81 10.90 6.41 12.80
N GLY A 82 9.58 6.38 12.96
CA GLY A 82 8.63 6.76 11.93
C GLY A 82 7.99 5.57 11.19
N ARG A 83 7.55 5.83 9.99
CA ARG A 83 6.73 4.90 9.18
C ARG A 83 7.57 3.76 8.63
N LEU A 84 7.05 2.52 8.69
CA LEU A 84 7.75 1.31 8.20
C LEU A 84 8.22 1.47 6.73
N ARG A 85 7.39 2.09 5.88
CA ARG A 85 7.76 2.32 4.47
C ARG A 85 9.01 3.18 4.31
N GLY A 86 9.13 4.25 5.10
CA GLY A 86 10.32 5.11 5.10
C GLY A 86 11.57 4.34 5.51
N PHE A 87 11.45 3.53 6.56
CA PHE A 87 12.52 2.63 6.98
C PHE A 87 12.91 1.65 5.85
N LEU A 88 11.94 0.98 5.21
CA LEU A 88 12.20 0.02 4.13
C LEU A 88 12.91 0.68 2.93
N SER A 89 12.48 1.88 2.53
CA SER A 89 13.08 2.62 1.43
C SER A 89 14.55 2.97 1.70
N VAL A 90 14.85 3.48 2.90
CA VAL A 90 16.22 3.82 3.32
C VAL A 90 17.09 2.56 3.46
N ALA A 91 16.57 1.52 4.11
CA ALA A 91 17.28 0.26 4.30
C ALA A 91 17.62 -0.42 2.96
N LEU A 92 16.66 -0.41 2.01
CA LEU A 92 16.89 -0.95 0.67
C LEU A 92 17.94 -0.13 -0.09
N GLY A 93 17.90 1.20 0.01
CA GLY A 93 18.93 2.07 -0.59
C GLY A 93 20.34 1.74 -0.11
N HIS A 94 20.52 1.59 1.20
CA HIS A 94 21.81 1.17 1.81
C HIS A 94 22.20 -0.24 1.40
N PHE A 95 21.24 -1.16 1.41
CA PHE A 95 21.47 -2.55 0.98
C PHE A 95 22.00 -2.60 -0.46
N LEU A 96 21.33 -1.92 -1.41
CA LEU A 96 21.72 -1.93 -2.82
C LEU A 96 23.09 -1.30 -3.07
N SER A 97 23.46 -0.28 -2.29
CA SER A 97 24.79 0.34 -2.39
C SER A 97 25.90 -0.63 -2.04
N ASN A 98 25.65 -1.57 -1.13
CA ASN A 98 26.59 -2.62 -0.74
C ASN A 98 26.46 -3.85 -1.65
N TRP A 99 25.24 -4.17 -2.06
CA TRP A 99 24.92 -5.36 -2.86
C TRP A 99 25.71 -5.41 -4.16
N LYS A 100 25.84 -4.30 -4.89
CA LYS A 100 26.64 -4.19 -6.11
C LYS A 100 28.15 -4.43 -5.89
N ARG A 101 28.68 -4.13 -4.70
CA ARG A 101 30.09 -4.38 -4.37
C ARG A 101 30.38 -5.84 -4.05
N ASP A 102 29.39 -6.52 -3.48
CA ASP A 102 29.51 -7.89 -3.00
C ASP A 102 29.15 -8.94 -4.06
N GLU A 103 28.60 -8.53 -5.22
CA GLU A 103 28.18 -9.43 -6.30
C GLU A 103 29.30 -10.35 -6.80
N ALA A 104 30.55 -9.87 -6.75
CA ALA A 104 31.73 -10.65 -7.08
C ALA A 104 32.08 -11.75 -6.05
N ARG A 105 31.44 -11.75 -4.86
CA ARG A 105 31.76 -12.68 -3.74
C ARG A 105 30.62 -13.66 -3.43
N ARG A 106 29.48 -13.61 -4.11
CA ARG A 106 28.30 -14.39 -3.73
C ARG A 106 28.27 -15.77 -4.38
N GLY A 107 28.56 -16.79 -3.56
CA GLY A 107 27.97 -18.11 -3.74
C GLY A 107 26.52 -18.02 -3.24
N ARG A 108 25.56 -18.37 -4.08
CA ARG A 108 24.12 -18.25 -3.84
C ARG A 108 23.68 -19.04 -2.62
N LEU A 109 23.19 -18.37 -1.59
CA LEU A 109 22.33 -18.94 -0.56
C LEU A 109 20.90 -18.78 -1.06
N ALA A 110 20.42 -19.74 -1.82
CA ALA A 110 19.04 -19.76 -2.30
C ALA A 110 18.12 -20.20 -1.17
N GLN A 111 17.54 -19.25 -0.48
CA GLN A 111 16.37 -19.48 0.36
C GLN A 111 15.14 -19.02 -0.44
N GLU A 112 14.37 -19.98 -0.95
CA GLU A 112 13.17 -19.67 -1.73
C GLU A 112 12.11 -19.00 -0.84
N LEU A 113 11.74 -17.77 -1.19
CA LEU A 113 10.59 -17.09 -0.62
C LEU A 113 9.30 -17.62 -1.27
N PRO A 114 8.17 -17.64 -0.54
CA PRO A 114 6.89 -18.07 -1.10
C PRO A 114 6.55 -17.24 -2.35
N GLY A 115 6.29 -17.93 -3.47
CA GLY A 115 5.74 -17.32 -4.67
C GLY A 115 4.36 -16.74 -4.37
N MET A 116 4.11 -15.48 -4.79
CA MET A 116 2.78 -14.90 -4.72
C MET A 116 1.99 -15.29 -5.98
N PRO A 117 0.74 -15.75 -5.85
CA PRO A 117 -0.10 -15.99 -7.01
C PRO A 117 -0.44 -14.66 -7.70
N GLY A 118 -0.29 -14.59 -9.01
CA GLY A 118 -0.64 -13.40 -9.78
C GLY A 118 0.31 -13.15 -10.95
N GLU A 119 0.17 -11.96 -11.53
CA GLU A 119 1.06 -11.50 -12.59
C GLU A 119 2.48 -11.26 -12.04
N SER A 120 3.51 -11.63 -12.84
CA SER A 120 4.90 -11.39 -12.43
C SER A 120 5.19 -9.90 -12.29
N GLU A 121 6.06 -9.54 -11.33
CA GLU A 121 6.48 -8.16 -11.09
C GLU A 121 7.06 -7.52 -12.36
N GLU A 122 7.78 -8.30 -13.18
CA GLU A 122 8.34 -7.81 -14.44
C GLU A 122 7.27 -7.49 -15.47
N ALA A 123 6.27 -8.37 -15.67
CA ALA A 123 5.19 -8.11 -16.60
C ALA A 123 4.41 -6.85 -16.19
N ARG A 124 4.21 -6.66 -14.91
CA ARG A 124 3.61 -5.45 -14.34
C ARG A 124 4.49 -4.23 -14.56
N TYR A 125 5.78 -4.32 -14.26
CA TYR A 125 6.75 -3.23 -14.42
C TYR A 125 6.90 -2.81 -15.89
N ALA A 126 6.96 -3.78 -16.81
CA ALA A 126 7.09 -3.52 -18.26
C ALA A 126 5.88 -2.79 -18.86
N ARG A 127 4.68 -3.00 -18.30
CA ARG A 127 3.46 -2.30 -18.76
C ARG A 127 3.32 -0.90 -18.19
N GLU A 128 3.96 -0.62 -17.08
CA GLU A 128 3.86 0.67 -16.41
C GLU A 128 4.74 1.72 -17.07
N ARG A 129 4.19 2.92 -17.23
CA ARG A 129 4.95 4.09 -17.67
C ARG A 129 5.49 4.85 -16.47
N PHE A 130 6.79 4.94 -16.39
CA PHE A 130 7.48 5.76 -15.39
C PHE A 130 7.96 7.05 -16.05
N SER A 131 7.83 8.18 -15.33
CA SER A 131 8.49 9.41 -15.77
C SER A 131 10.01 9.25 -15.62
N THR A 132 10.75 9.85 -16.55
CA THR A 132 12.22 9.89 -16.50
C THR A 132 12.73 10.59 -15.24
N ASP A 133 11.95 11.53 -14.72
CA ASP A 133 12.33 12.39 -13.58
C ASP A 133 11.93 11.80 -12.21
N GLU A 134 11.16 10.70 -12.18
CA GLU A 134 10.80 10.06 -10.91
C GLU A 134 12.01 9.35 -10.28
N THR A 135 12.29 9.66 -9.02
CA THR A 135 13.31 8.95 -8.24
C THR A 135 12.81 7.55 -7.84
N PRO A 136 13.72 6.61 -7.50
CA PRO A 136 13.33 5.30 -6.97
C PRO A 136 12.43 5.40 -5.74
N GLU A 137 12.70 6.37 -4.85
CA GLU A 137 11.93 6.62 -3.63
C GLU A 137 10.51 7.09 -3.94
N GLN A 138 10.34 7.98 -4.91
CA GLN A 138 9.01 8.45 -5.37
C GLN A 138 8.21 7.31 -6.01
N ILE A 139 8.85 6.47 -6.80
CA ILE A 139 8.22 5.30 -7.39
C ILE A 139 7.76 4.34 -6.29
N PHE A 140 8.62 4.06 -5.31
CA PHE A 140 8.28 3.21 -4.17
C PHE A 140 7.05 3.76 -3.40
N GLU A 141 7.05 5.03 -3.03
CA GLU A 141 5.95 5.69 -2.33
C GLU A 141 4.64 5.59 -3.13
N ARG A 142 4.68 5.89 -4.42
CA ARG A 142 3.50 5.81 -5.29
C ARG A 142 2.98 4.39 -5.43
N LYS A 143 3.86 3.40 -5.59
CA LYS A 143 3.46 1.98 -5.71
C LYS A 143 2.91 1.43 -4.39
N TRP A 144 3.51 1.83 -3.29
CA TRP A 144 2.98 1.53 -1.96
C TRP A 144 1.59 2.14 -1.75
N GLY A 145 1.40 3.41 -2.12
CA GLY A 145 0.09 4.06 -2.06
C GLY A 145 -0.97 3.31 -2.89
N HIS A 146 -0.64 2.90 -4.12
CA HIS A 146 -1.55 2.09 -4.94
C HIS A 146 -1.89 0.74 -4.31
N ALA A 147 -0.91 0.06 -3.70
CA ALA A 147 -1.15 -1.21 -3.01
C ALA A 147 -2.09 -1.02 -1.80
N LEU A 148 -1.91 0.06 -1.03
CA LEU A 148 -2.79 0.42 0.08
C LEU A 148 -4.23 0.70 -0.42
N MET A 149 -4.38 1.49 -1.49
CA MET A 149 -5.70 1.78 -2.05
C MET A 149 -6.39 0.54 -2.61
N ALA A 150 -5.64 -0.39 -3.21
CA ALA A 150 -6.19 -1.67 -3.65
C ALA A 150 -6.75 -2.49 -2.48
N ARG A 151 -6.05 -2.51 -1.34
CA ARG A 151 -6.54 -3.14 -0.10
C ARG A 151 -7.81 -2.48 0.44
N VAL A 152 -7.85 -1.15 0.46
CA VAL A 152 -9.05 -0.40 0.87
C VAL A 152 -10.25 -0.82 0.02
N MET A 153 -10.07 -0.91 -1.30
CA MET A 153 -11.15 -1.32 -2.21
C MET A 153 -11.57 -2.77 -1.99
N GLU A 154 -10.64 -3.68 -1.73
CA GLU A 154 -10.97 -5.09 -1.46
C GLU A 154 -11.69 -5.27 -0.12
N GLN A 155 -11.27 -4.56 0.93
CA GLN A 155 -11.95 -4.57 2.22
C GLN A 155 -13.37 -3.96 2.13
N LEU A 156 -13.52 -2.87 1.37
CA LEU A 156 -14.83 -2.28 1.14
C LEU A 156 -15.76 -3.24 0.38
N LYS A 157 -15.24 -3.90 -0.66
CA LYS A 157 -15.95 -4.94 -1.42
C LYS A 157 -16.44 -6.06 -0.49
N LYS A 158 -15.55 -6.63 0.30
CA LYS A 158 -15.87 -7.69 1.26
C LYS A 158 -16.98 -7.28 2.23
N ARG A 159 -16.88 -6.09 2.83
CA ARG A 159 -17.93 -5.56 3.72
C ARG A 159 -19.28 -5.35 3.02
N CYS A 160 -19.24 -4.98 1.74
CA CYS A 160 -20.47 -4.83 0.94
C CYS A 160 -21.11 -6.17 0.62
N GLU A 161 -20.30 -7.18 0.28
CA GLU A 161 -20.76 -8.55 0.03
C GLU A 161 -21.38 -9.18 1.29
N GLU A 162 -20.74 -9.04 2.44
CA GLU A 162 -21.25 -9.49 3.74
C GLU A 162 -22.61 -8.86 4.12
N ARG A 163 -22.88 -7.64 3.64
CA ARG A 163 -24.15 -6.92 3.84
C ARG A 163 -25.17 -7.12 2.71
N GLY A 164 -24.91 -8.03 1.76
CA GLY A 164 -25.76 -8.24 0.59
C GLY A 164 -25.78 -7.09 -0.41
N LYS A 165 -24.76 -6.22 -0.40
CA LYS A 165 -24.65 -5.02 -1.26
C LYS A 165 -23.57 -5.13 -2.33
N GLY A 166 -23.18 -6.35 -2.71
CA GLY A 166 -22.14 -6.60 -3.72
C GLY A 166 -22.48 -5.96 -5.08
N ALA A 167 -23.74 -6.03 -5.53
CA ALA A 167 -24.17 -5.40 -6.77
C ALA A 167 -24.02 -3.86 -6.73
N LEU A 168 -24.35 -3.23 -5.60
CA LEU A 168 -24.18 -1.79 -5.39
C LEU A 168 -22.69 -1.42 -5.43
N PHE A 169 -21.81 -2.19 -4.78
CA PHE A 169 -20.36 -1.97 -4.85
C PHE A 169 -19.85 -2.08 -6.28
N ALA A 170 -20.25 -3.12 -7.02
CA ALA A 170 -19.82 -3.32 -8.41
C ALA A 170 -20.22 -2.13 -9.30
N ALA A 171 -21.46 -1.65 -9.18
CA ALA A 171 -21.95 -0.52 -9.93
C ALA A 171 -21.27 0.83 -9.56
N LEU A 172 -20.95 1.05 -8.27
CA LEU A 172 -20.32 2.29 -7.80
C LEU A 172 -18.78 2.26 -7.83
N ARG A 173 -18.15 1.11 -8.02
CA ARG A 173 -16.68 0.99 -8.07
C ARG A 173 -16.01 1.94 -9.08
N PRO A 174 -16.49 2.09 -10.34
CA PRO A 174 -15.93 3.06 -11.28
C PRO A 174 -16.01 4.51 -10.76
N VAL A 175 -17.15 4.86 -10.12
CA VAL A 175 -17.37 6.19 -9.54
C VAL A 175 -16.37 6.46 -8.40
N LEU A 176 -16.14 5.48 -7.51
CA LEU A 176 -15.15 5.60 -6.42
C LEU A 176 -13.72 5.80 -6.96
N ILE A 177 -13.34 5.04 -7.99
CA ILE A 177 -11.99 5.14 -8.60
C ILE A 177 -11.78 6.49 -9.28
N SER A 178 -12.83 7.09 -9.85
CA SER A 178 -12.76 8.40 -10.53
C SER A 178 -12.90 9.61 -9.60
N GLY A 179 -12.85 9.40 -8.27
CA GLY A 179 -12.91 10.48 -7.27
C GLY A 179 -14.24 10.64 -6.54
N GLY A 180 -15.13 9.65 -6.64
CA GLY A 180 -16.36 9.61 -5.83
C GLY A 180 -17.48 10.54 -6.28
N SER A 181 -17.44 11.05 -7.49
CA SER A 181 -18.47 11.92 -8.07
C SER A 181 -19.20 11.22 -9.22
N LEU A 182 -20.53 11.37 -9.30
CA LEU A 182 -21.31 10.92 -10.45
C LEU A 182 -21.05 11.77 -11.72
N ARG A 183 -20.32 12.87 -11.60
CA ARG A 183 -19.97 13.72 -12.75
C ARG A 183 -19.13 12.94 -13.76
N GLY A 184 -19.60 12.87 -14.99
CA GLY A 184 -18.93 12.08 -16.04
C GLY A 184 -19.31 10.59 -16.07
N HIS A 185 -20.26 10.17 -15.22
CA HIS A 185 -20.85 8.84 -15.21
C HIS A 185 -22.34 8.93 -15.60
N ASP A 186 -22.84 7.89 -16.27
CA ASP A 186 -24.27 7.77 -16.58
C ASP A 186 -25.03 7.32 -15.34
N ALA A 187 -25.51 8.31 -14.55
CA ALA A 187 -26.21 8.06 -13.29
C ALA A 187 -27.55 7.33 -13.52
N GLU A 188 -28.24 7.60 -14.64
CA GLU A 188 -29.49 6.95 -14.99
C GLU A 188 -29.28 5.46 -15.28
N ALA A 189 -28.28 5.12 -16.11
CA ALA A 189 -27.94 3.73 -16.41
C ALA A 189 -27.49 2.96 -15.15
N ILE A 190 -26.68 3.59 -14.28
CA ILE A 190 -26.26 2.97 -13.00
C ILE A 190 -27.48 2.72 -12.10
N ALA A 191 -28.39 3.70 -11.96
CA ALA A 191 -29.59 3.56 -11.14
C ALA A 191 -30.51 2.46 -11.69
N ALA A 192 -30.73 2.44 -13.00
CA ALA A 192 -31.54 1.42 -13.68
C ALA A 192 -30.97 0.00 -13.47
N SER A 193 -29.65 -0.17 -13.57
CA SER A 193 -28.99 -1.46 -13.32
C SER A 193 -29.19 -2.00 -11.91
N LEU A 194 -29.46 -1.13 -10.94
CA LEU A 194 -29.72 -1.44 -9.54
C LEU A 194 -31.22 -1.50 -9.19
N GLY A 195 -32.10 -1.20 -10.15
CA GLY A 195 -33.54 -1.14 -9.92
C GLY A 195 -33.97 0.01 -8.97
N ILE A 196 -33.22 1.11 -8.94
CA ILE A 196 -33.49 2.27 -8.09
C ILE A 196 -33.57 3.56 -8.93
N ASN A 197 -34.07 4.65 -8.35
CA ASN A 197 -34.05 5.96 -9.00
C ASN A 197 -32.74 6.71 -8.69
N GLU A 198 -32.44 7.76 -9.47
CA GLU A 198 -31.20 8.56 -9.29
C GLU A 198 -31.08 9.19 -7.91
N GLY A 199 -32.19 9.62 -7.29
CA GLY A 199 -32.17 10.17 -5.94
C GLY A 199 -31.68 9.15 -4.92
N ALA A 200 -32.18 7.92 -5.01
CA ALA A 200 -31.74 6.81 -4.18
C ALA A 200 -30.26 6.44 -4.46
N LEU A 201 -29.82 6.49 -5.75
CA LEU A 201 -28.43 6.28 -6.11
C LEU A 201 -27.49 7.30 -5.45
N ARG A 202 -27.86 8.58 -5.45
CA ARG A 202 -27.07 9.65 -4.79
C ARG A 202 -26.93 9.42 -3.29
N VAL A 203 -28.03 9.03 -2.63
CA VAL A 203 -28.01 8.67 -1.21
C VAL A 203 -27.15 7.43 -0.96
N ALA A 204 -27.26 6.42 -1.82
CA ALA A 204 -26.44 5.21 -1.74
C ALA A 204 -24.94 5.53 -1.92
N LEU A 205 -24.56 6.37 -2.88
CA LEU A 205 -23.19 6.83 -3.08
C LEU A 205 -22.64 7.55 -1.85
N LEU A 206 -23.41 8.50 -1.26
CA LEU A 206 -22.96 9.20 -0.05
C LEU A 206 -22.67 8.25 1.12
N ARG A 207 -23.51 7.21 1.29
CA ARG A 207 -23.28 6.18 2.32
C ARG A 207 -22.04 5.36 1.98
N HIS A 208 -21.86 5.02 0.72
CA HIS A 208 -20.70 4.26 0.24
C HIS A 208 -19.38 5.03 0.42
N LEU A 209 -19.38 6.33 0.17
CA LEU A 209 -18.23 7.20 0.40
C LEU A 209 -17.87 7.30 1.89
N ARG A 210 -18.87 7.29 2.79
CA ARG A 210 -18.62 7.22 4.24
C ARG A 210 -17.98 5.87 4.64
N ASP A 211 -18.50 4.78 4.12
CA ASP A 211 -17.93 3.45 4.36
C ASP A 211 -16.52 3.35 3.79
N TYR A 212 -16.27 3.89 2.58
CA TYR A 212 -14.94 3.97 1.97
C TYR A 212 -13.96 4.76 2.85
N ARG A 213 -14.37 5.96 3.30
CA ARG A 213 -13.54 6.78 4.18
C ARG A 213 -13.18 6.06 5.48
N LYS A 214 -14.14 5.37 6.08
CA LYS A 214 -13.91 4.58 7.29
C LYS A 214 -12.90 3.46 7.06
N VAL A 215 -13.04 2.72 5.95
CA VAL A 215 -12.08 1.65 5.59
C VAL A 215 -10.70 2.25 5.31
N LEU A 216 -10.61 3.38 4.62
CA LEU A 216 -9.35 4.08 4.38
C LEU A 216 -8.67 4.49 5.70
N GLU A 217 -9.41 5.09 6.62
CA GLU A 217 -8.89 5.48 7.94
C GLU A 217 -8.40 4.25 8.73
N GLU A 218 -9.11 3.13 8.69
CA GLU A 218 -8.72 1.88 9.36
C GLU A 218 -7.45 1.26 8.73
N GLU A 219 -7.34 1.25 7.40
CA GLU A 219 -6.15 0.72 6.71
C GLU A 219 -4.93 1.64 6.92
N VAL A 220 -5.14 2.96 6.88
CA VAL A 220 -4.06 3.94 7.16
C VAL A 220 -3.63 3.88 8.61
N ALA A 221 -4.55 3.69 9.56
CA ALA A 221 -4.21 3.54 10.99
C ALA A 221 -3.26 2.37 11.26
N GLN A 222 -3.24 1.34 10.37
CA GLN A 222 -2.27 0.24 10.48
C GLN A 222 -0.86 0.66 10.03
N THR A 223 -0.70 1.77 9.31
CA THR A 223 0.58 2.21 8.74
C THR A 223 1.31 3.23 9.63
N VAL A 224 0.63 3.78 10.62
CA VAL A 224 1.14 4.77 11.57
C VAL A 224 1.19 4.21 12.98
N GLU A 225 2.04 4.77 13.82
CA GLU A 225 2.15 4.36 15.23
C GLU A 225 1.15 5.11 16.11
N ASP A 226 1.05 6.44 15.95
CA ASP A 226 0.10 7.27 16.70
C ASP A 226 -1.17 7.49 15.85
N PRO A 227 -2.37 7.20 16.38
CA PRO A 227 -3.64 7.49 15.71
C PRO A 227 -3.80 8.95 15.26
N LYS A 228 -3.09 9.89 15.88
CA LYS A 228 -3.10 11.31 15.48
C LYS A 228 -2.47 11.52 14.10
N ASP A 229 -1.57 10.65 13.69
CA ASP A 229 -0.86 10.74 12.41
C ASP A 229 -1.69 10.24 11.22
N VAL A 230 -2.87 9.65 11.45
CA VAL A 230 -3.75 9.12 10.39
C VAL A 230 -4.14 10.20 9.40
N VAL A 231 -4.50 11.40 9.89
CA VAL A 231 -4.92 12.51 9.03
C VAL A 231 -3.78 12.97 8.15
N ASP A 232 -2.59 13.13 8.72
CA ASP A 232 -1.39 13.55 7.99
C ASP A 232 -0.95 12.49 6.98
N GLU A 233 -1.13 11.22 7.31
CA GLU A 233 -0.83 10.11 6.40
C GLU A 233 -1.80 10.06 5.21
N ILE A 234 -3.10 10.30 5.44
CA ILE A 234 -4.09 10.42 4.35
C ILE A 234 -3.74 11.63 3.47
N ALA A 235 -3.39 12.77 4.06
CA ALA A 235 -2.98 13.96 3.30
C ALA A 235 -1.73 13.68 2.45
N HIS A 236 -0.74 12.96 3.00
CA HIS A 236 0.43 12.52 2.26
C HIS A 236 0.09 11.60 1.07
N LEU A 237 -0.79 10.62 1.27
CA LEU A 237 -1.29 9.77 0.19
C LEU A 237 -1.95 10.58 -0.91
N MET A 238 -2.79 11.55 -0.56
CA MET A 238 -3.43 12.43 -1.53
C MET A 238 -2.40 13.25 -2.32
N ALA A 239 -1.36 13.74 -1.66
CA ALA A 239 -0.27 14.48 -2.31
C ALA A 239 0.49 13.60 -3.32
N ILE A 240 0.79 12.35 -2.97
CA ILE A 240 1.45 11.39 -3.88
C ILE A 240 0.63 11.20 -5.16
N PHE A 241 -0.71 11.06 -5.06
CA PHE A 241 -1.57 10.86 -6.21
C PHE A 241 -1.83 12.14 -7.02
N SER A 242 -1.84 13.30 -6.35
CA SER A 242 -2.03 14.60 -7.01
C SER A 242 -0.79 15.06 -7.78
N ALA A 243 0.40 14.63 -7.35
CA ALA A 243 1.66 15.01 -7.98
C ALA A 243 1.82 14.44 -9.41
N GLY A 244 1.07 13.41 -9.79
CA GLY A 244 1.13 12.79 -11.12
C GLY A 244 2.55 12.37 -11.54
N PRO A 245 2.74 11.52 -12.54
CA PRO A 245 4.08 11.26 -13.06
C PRO A 245 4.63 12.53 -13.73
N GLY A 246 5.56 13.23 -13.06
CA GLY A 246 6.30 14.38 -13.64
C GLY A 246 5.97 15.78 -13.10
N LYS A 247 5.19 15.93 -12.02
CA LYS A 247 4.96 17.24 -11.38
C LYS A 247 5.38 17.23 -9.91
N SER A 248 6.66 17.13 -9.66
CA SER A 248 7.27 17.37 -8.36
C SER A 248 7.90 18.76 -8.43
N ASP A 249 7.28 19.75 -7.79
CA ASP A 249 7.82 20.94 -7.13
C ASP A 249 6.90 22.18 -7.13
N ALA A 250 5.71 22.13 -7.76
CA ALA A 250 4.83 23.32 -7.78
C ALA A 250 3.69 23.31 -6.75
N ALA A 251 3.51 22.25 -5.95
CA ALA A 251 2.33 22.10 -5.07
C ALA A 251 2.63 22.18 -3.56
N ARG A 252 3.76 22.74 -3.14
CA ARG A 252 4.01 23.08 -1.72
C ARG A 252 3.32 24.36 -1.24
N GLY A 253 2.53 25.02 -2.09
CA GLY A 253 2.01 26.36 -1.82
C GLY A 253 0.49 26.57 -1.84
N ALA A 254 -0.33 25.56 -2.09
CA ALA A 254 -1.75 25.82 -2.32
C ALA A 254 -2.69 24.74 -1.81
N VAL A 255 -2.68 24.40 -0.50
CA VAL A 255 -3.86 23.86 0.19
C VAL A 255 -3.82 24.28 1.66
N LEU A 256 -4.00 25.57 1.88
CA LEU A 256 -4.53 26.16 3.11
C LEU A 256 -5.37 27.34 2.67
N CYS A 257 -6.64 27.13 2.39
CA CYS A 257 -7.77 28.07 2.52
C CYS A 257 -9.02 27.47 1.92
N GLU A 258 -9.97 27.32 2.77
CA GLU A 258 -11.42 27.11 2.71
C GLU A 258 -11.92 25.75 3.13
#